data_8377cebe877a455df92b8ad08a7b5ec1
#
_entry.id   8377cebe877a455df92b8ad08a7b5ec1
#
_cell.length_a   1.000
_cell.length_b   1.000
_cell.length_c   1.000
_cell.angle_alpha   90.00
_cell.angle_beta   90.00
_cell.angle_gamma   90.00
#
_symmetry.space_group_name_H-M   'P 1'
#
loop_
_entity.id
_entity.type
_entity.pdbx_description
1 polymer ?
#
loop_
_entity_poly.entity_id
_entity_poly.type
_entity_poly.pdbx_seq_one_letter_code
_entity_poly.pdbx_strand_id
1 'polypeptide(L)'
;MKWKHFGIEEVKKEDEKLIRNYEITGKAWDDTNKNGVYDEDERPLANVIAKLVDNSKNRIIKTVLTNEDGSYIFTEVPNGEYSVMFEYETQKYSPTVYKKNNTDENKTSDALSVNNKLQEDSKQVAVSDAIKINFQSKSDENLGLVNNNTFNMSLKGEVVKLEILNNNDKKSIETKETKETVNKFKISPFENKEANVDIYYKLKVKNEGNIPGKVVKIGAYLSENENIVDGQRWIKERENFATTRQLENIELNPGEEKEIEVKIQTTIEKALNKVMDTKFEIIETSNNIGIKDVNSVEGNNSTNEDDNVMLDVIVNKDFTIIFVGIFAAIAAVGIAFRDKIKEFIQKLKKDKNNKNTNDKEKDDEVRKGEANDKQE
;
A
#
# COMPACT_ATOMS: atom_id res chain seq x y z
N MET A 1 -60.71 13.96 -75.41
CA MET A 1 -60.80 13.61 -74.00
C MET A 1 -59.40 13.82 -73.39
N LYS A 2 -59.22 14.85 -72.57
CA LYS A 2 -57.92 15.11 -71.81
C LYS A 2 -58.02 14.47 -70.45
N TRP A 3 -57.24 13.45 -70.22
CA TRP A 3 -57.09 12.91 -68.87
C TRP A 3 -56.13 13.83 -68.06
N LYS A 4 -56.60 14.43 -66.94
CA LYS A 4 -55.83 15.17 -66.01
C LYS A 4 -55.04 14.18 -65.19
N HIS A 5 -53.70 14.31 -65.19
CA HIS A 5 -52.83 13.65 -64.24
C HIS A 5 -53.03 14.36 -62.88
N PHE A 6 -53.66 13.71 -61.92
CA PHE A 6 -53.82 14.14 -60.57
C PHE A 6 -52.84 13.41 -59.69
N GLY A 7 -51.98 14.17 -59.00
CA GLY A 7 -51.71 13.89 -57.57
C GLY A 7 -50.61 12.90 -57.20
N ILE A 8 -49.71 12.42 -58.05
CA ILE A 8 -48.61 11.53 -57.63
C ILE A 8 -47.39 12.25 -57.15
N GLU A 9 -47.12 13.50 -57.60
CA GLU A 9 -45.89 14.28 -57.15
C GLU A 9 -46.06 14.93 -55.80
N GLU A 10 -47.29 15.33 -55.40
CA GLU A 10 -47.50 15.92 -54.07
C GLU A 10 -47.45 14.87 -52.95
N VAL A 11 -47.96 13.67 -53.17
CA VAL A 11 -47.91 12.58 -52.21
C VAL A 11 -46.46 12.12 -52.00
N LYS A 12 -45.63 12.11 -53.04
CA LYS A 12 -44.18 11.79 -52.88
C LYS A 12 -43.42 12.86 -52.10
N LYS A 13 -43.77 14.14 -52.19
CA LYS A 13 -43.08 15.20 -51.42
C LYS A 13 -43.50 15.23 -49.97
N GLU A 14 -44.77 14.91 -49.66
CA GLU A 14 -45.21 14.80 -48.25
C GLU A 14 -44.63 13.54 -47.59
N ASP A 15 -44.61 12.40 -48.29
CA ASP A 15 -43.97 11.18 -47.77
C ASP A 15 -42.47 11.33 -47.58
N GLU A 16 -41.74 11.99 -48.49
CA GLU A 16 -40.32 12.30 -48.28
C GLU A 16 -40.08 13.26 -47.10
N LYS A 17 -41.00 14.19 -46.84
CA LYS A 17 -40.90 15.11 -45.72
C LYS A 17 -41.23 14.44 -44.38
N LEU A 18 -42.16 13.47 -44.36
CA LEU A 18 -42.55 12.63 -43.21
C LEU A 18 -41.44 11.63 -42.83
N ILE A 19 -40.69 11.14 -43.80
CA ILE A 19 -39.62 10.14 -43.61
C ILE A 19 -38.40 10.71 -42.92
N ARG A 20 -38.21 12.06 -42.85
CA ARG A 20 -36.96 12.72 -42.41
C ARG A 20 -37.03 13.37 -41.02
N ASN A 21 -38.12 13.18 -40.28
CA ASN A 21 -38.32 13.96 -39.03
C ASN A 21 -38.19 13.14 -37.75
N TYR A 22 -37.65 11.92 -37.79
CA TYR A 22 -37.45 11.15 -36.57
C TYR A 22 -36.08 11.40 -36.00
N GLU A 23 -36.00 11.23 -34.72
CA GLU A 23 -34.78 11.50 -33.93
C GLU A 23 -34.42 10.28 -33.10
N ILE A 24 -33.13 10.11 -32.87
CA ILE A 24 -32.58 9.23 -31.84
C ILE A 24 -31.77 10.12 -30.87
N THR A 25 -32.11 10.06 -29.61
CA THR A 25 -31.46 10.84 -28.57
C THR A 25 -30.94 9.96 -27.45
N GLY A 26 -30.00 10.47 -26.68
CA GLY A 26 -29.50 9.81 -25.49
C GLY A 26 -28.47 10.67 -24.74
N LYS A 27 -27.85 10.09 -23.77
CA LYS A 27 -26.89 10.73 -22.86
C LYS A 27 -25.67 9.86 -22.58
N ALA A 28 -24.53 10.48 -22.34
CA ALA A 28 -23.37 9.81 -21.79
C ALA A 28 -22.99 10.40 -20.43
N TRP A 29 -22.62 9.58 -19.45
CA TRP A 29 -22.23 10.00 -18.10
C TRP A 29 -21.11 9.15 -17.50
N ASP A 30 -20.46 9.68 -16.46
CA ASP A 30 -19.46 9.01 -15.63
C ASP A 30 -20.21 8.31 -14.47
N ASP A 31 -20.44 7.01 -14.60
CA ASP A 31 -21.10 6.17 -13.60
C ASP A 31 -20.14 5.91 -12.44
N THR A 32 -20.12 6.82 -11.47
CA THR A 32 -19.19 6.82 -10.35
C THR A 32 -19.47 5.71 -9.35
N ASN A 33 -20.72 5.36 -9.17
CA ASN A 33 -21.16 4.30 -8.25
C ASN A 33 -21.27 2.91 -8.92
N LYS A 34 -21.02 2.82 -10.22
CA LYS A 34 -20.98 1.59 -11.04
C LYS A 34 -22.28 0.80 -11.02
N ASN A 35 -23.39 1.51 -10.86
CA ASN A 35 -24.71 0.89 -10.76
C ASN A 35 -25.41 0.69 -12.11
N GLY A 36 -24.92 1.33 -13.20
CA GLY A 36 -25.48 1.26 -14.55
C GLY A 36 -26.70 2.16 -14.78
N VAL A 37 -26.97 3.09 -13.85
CA VAL A 37 -28.12 4.01 -13.88
C VAL A 37 -27.60 5.43 -13.76
N TYR A 38 -28.14 6.37 -14.53
CA TYR A 38 -27.81 7.78 -14.41
C TYR A 38 -28.45 8.38 -13.16
N ASP A 39 -27.62 8.77 -12.20
CA ASP A 39 -28.00 9.46 -10.97
C ASP A 39 -27.78 10.99 -11.10
N GLU A 40 -28.56 11.81 -10.37
CA GLU A 40 -28.54 13.28 -10.54
C GLU A 40 -27.21 13.94 -10.11
N ASP A 41 -26.42 13.26 -9.27
CA ASP A 41 -25.11 13.71 -8.80
C ASP A 41 -23.96 13.23 -9.67
N GLU A 42 -24.25 12.42 -10.71
CA GLU A 42 -23.25 11.92 -11.64
C GLU A 42 -22.90 12.92 -12.74
N ARG A 43 -21.63 12.92 -13.12
CA ARG A 43 -21.11 13.87 -14.06
C ARG A 43 -21.46 13.48 -15.52
N PRO A 44 -22.12 14.37 -16.29
CA PRO A 44 -22.29 14.16 -17.71
C PRO A 44 -20.93 14.16 -18.44
N LEU A 45 -20.82 13.38 -19.51
CA LEU A 45 -19.62 13.28 -20.34
C LEU A 45 -19.82 13.96 -21.68
N ALA A 46 -19.15 15.09 -21.87
CA ALA A 46 -19.05 15.80 -23.15
C ALA A 46 -18.00 15.13 -24.07
N ASN A 47 -18.15 15.39 -25.39
CA ASN A 47 -17.21 14.97 -26.43
C ASN A 47 -17.07 13.44 -26.63
N VAL A 48 -18.00 12.65 -26.13
CA VAL A 48 -18.13 11.24 -26.52
C VAL A 48 -18.63 11.21 -27.96
N ILE A 49 -17.99 10.45 -28.83
CA ILE A 49 -18.37 10.36 -30.25
C ILE A 49 -19.49 9.34 -30.36
N ALA A 50 -20.71 9.79 -30.72
CA ALA A 50 -21.82 8.92 -31.05
C ALA A 50 -21.97 8.81 -32.56
N LYS A 51 -22.08 7.58 -33.08
CA LYS A 51 -22.20 7.25 -34.52
C LYS A 51 -23.46 6.45 -34.77
N LEU A 52 -24.31 6.91 -35.66
CA LEU A 52 -25.49 6.19 -36.05
C LEU A 52 -25.14 5.19 -37.18
N VAL A 53 -25.34 3.92 -36.91
CA VAL A 53 -25.07 2.80 -37.83
C VAL A 53 -26.39 2.33 -38.46
N ASP A 54 -26.45 2.33 -39.78
CA ASP A 54 -27.54 1.66 -40.55
C ASP A 54 -27.26 0.15 -40.57
N ASN A 55 -28.02 -0.62 -39.80
CA ASN A 55 -27.78 -2.06 -39.62
C ASN A 55 -28.03 -2.84 -40.93
N SER A 56 -28.93 -2.35 -41.78
CA SER A 56 -29.23 -3.00 -43.08
C SER A 56 -28.08 -2.88 -44.07
N LYS A 57 -27.30 -1.81 -43.99
CA LYS A 57 -26.16 -1.50 -44.87
C LYS A 57 -24.81 -1.68 -44.20
N ASN A 58 -24.80 -1.97 -42.90
CA ASN A 58 -23.61 -2.11 -42.07
C ASN A 58 -22.64 -0.91 -42.24
N ARG A 59 -23.17 0.31 -42.17
CA ARG A 59 -22.38 1.53 -42.36
C ARG A 59 -22.81 2.65 -41.43
N ILE A 60 -21.86 3.50 -41.07
CA ILE A 60 -22.09 4.74 -40.32
C ILE A 60 -22.73 5.76 -41.26
N ILE A 61 -23.86 6.35 -40.85
CA ILE A 61 -24.60 7.34 -41.62
C ILE A 61 -24.57 8.73 -41.02
N LYS A 62 -24.37 8.88 -39.70
CA LYS A 62 -24.22 10.14 -38.97
C LYS A 62 -23.23 9.99 -37.85
N THR A 63 -22.57 11.10 -37.50
CA THR A 63 -21.65 11.21 -36.36
C THR A 63 -21.93 12.52 -35.62
N VAL A 64 -22.08 12.48 -34.33
CA VAL A 64 -22.25 13.63 -33.46
C VAL A 64 -21.37 13.48 -32.19
N LEU A 65 -21.15 14.57 -31.47
CA LEU A 65 -20.51 14.57 -30.16
C LEU A 65 -21.55 14.82 -29.09
N THR A 66 -21.38 14.27 -27.92
CA THR A 66 -22.16 14.65 -26.75
C THR A 66 -21.82 16.09 -26.34
N ASN A 67 -22.85 16.84 -25.92
CA ASN A 67 -22.75 18.20 -25.42
C ASN A 67 -22.17 18.24 -23.99
N GLU A 68 -22.04 19.44 -23.40
CA GLU A 68 -21.56 19.64 -22.03
C GLU A 68 -22.47 18.96 -20.98
N ASP A 69 -23.75 18.83 -21.25
CA ASP A 69 -24.73 18.11 -20.43
C ASP A 69 -24.79 16.59 -20.70
N GLY A 70 -23.85 16.08 -21.50
CA GLY A 70 -23.77 14.68 -21.91
C GLY A 70 -24.75 14.27 -22.98
N SER A 71 -25.71 15.12 -23.39
CA SER A 71 -26.74 14.78 -24.36
C SER A 71 -26.23 14.72 -25.80
N TYR A 72 -26.87 13.90 -26.64
CA TYR A 72 -26.65 13.91 -28.06
C TYR A 72 -27.98 13.68 -28.81
N ILE A 73 -28.05 14.07 -30.11
CA ILE A 73 -29.19 13.92 -30.95
C ILE A 73 -28.80 13.61 -32.41
N PHE A 74 -29.41 12.59 -32.97
CA PHE A 74 -29.46 12.36 -34.42
C PHE A 74 -30.81 12.82 -34.93
N THR A 75 -30.82 13.84 -35.73
CA THR A 75 -32.06 14.36 -36.42
C THR A 75 -32.20 13.78 -37.79
N GLU A 76 -33.36 13.92 -38.42
CA GLU A 76 -33.67 13.46 -39.79
C GLU A 76 -33.30 11.99 -40.02
N VAL A 77 -33.70 11.11 -39.09
CA VAL A 77 -33.45 9.66 -39.18
C VAL A 77 -34.64 9.04 -39.93
N PRO A 78 -34.39 8.40 -41.11
CA PRO A 78 -35.47 7.69 -41.85
C PRO A 78 -35.99 6.47 -41.07
N ASN A 79 -37.14 5.93 -41.51
CA ASN A 79 -37.55 4.62 -41.04
C ASN A 79 -36.49 3.56 -41.38
N GLY A 80 -36.19 2.68 -40.46
CA GLY A 80 -35.11 1.71 -40.59
C GLY A 80 -34.70 1.07 -39.27
N GLU A 81 -33.65 0.28 -39.34
CA GLU A 81 -33.06 -0.39 -38.18
C GLU A 81 -31.63 0.10 -38.00
N TYR A 82 -31.34 0.59 -36.80
CA TYR A 82 -30.12 1.27 -36.48
C TYR A 82 -29.49 0.73 -35.19
N SER A 83 -28.23 1.10 -34.95
CA SER A 83 -27.57 1.02 -33.64
C SER A 83 -26.76 2.29 -33.41
N VAL A 84 -26.61 2.68 -32.19
CA VAL A 84 -25.67 3.75 -31.81
C VAL A 84 -24.36 3.12 -31.37
N MET A 85 -23.29 3.49 -32.04
CA MET A 85 -21.92 3.11 -31.70
C MET A 85 -21.20 4.30 -31.05
N PHE A 86 -20.66 4.11 -29.85
CA PHE A 86 -19.95 5.13 -29.10
C PHE A 86 -18.45 4.84 -29.12
N GLU A 87 -17.66 5.86 -29.47
CA GLU A 87 -16.22 5.86 -29.28
C GLU A 87 -15.87 6.70 -28.05
N TYR A 88 -15.04 6.14 -27.18
CA TYR A 88 -14.61 6.74 -25.91
C TYR A 88 -13.13 6.43 -25.65
N GLU A 89 -12.52 7.10 -24.67
CA GLU A 89 -11.14 6.85 -24.25
C GLU A 89 -11.04 5.51 -23.50
N THR A 90 -10.73 4.42 -24.21
CA THR A 90 -10.73 3.06 -23.65
C THR A 90 -9.69 2.79 -22.57
N GLN A 91 -8.64 3.61 -22.50
CA GLN A 91 -7.64 3.57 -21.40
C GLN A 91 -8.20 4.18 -20.12
N LYS A 92 -9.11 5.12 -20.23
CA LYS A 92 -9.67 5.89 -19.12
C LYS A 92 -11.03 5.37 -18.67
N TYR A 93 -11.82 4.83 -19.58
CA TYR A 93 -13.19 4.40 -19.34
C TYR A 93 -13.45 2.99 -19.82
N SER A 94 -14.46 2.36 -19.21
CA SER A 94 -15.13 1.16 -19.70
C SER A 94 -16.64 1.33 -19.58
N PRO A 95 -17.47 0.72 -20.46
CA PRO A 95 -18.92 0.73 -20.29
C PRO A 95 -19.34 0.12 -18.97
N THR A 96 -20.35 0.72 -18.36
CA THR A 96 -20.94 0.26 -17.11
C THR A 96 -21.87 -0.91 -17.29
N VAL A 97 -22.62 -1.25 -16.25
CA VAL A 97 -23.63 -2.32 -16.26
C VAL A 97 -24.71 -2.03 -17.31
N TYR A 98 -24.85 -2.93 -18.26
CA TYR A 98 -25.83 -2.85 -19.33
C TYR A 98 -27.24 -3.17 -18.82
N LYS A 99 -28.21 -2.31 -19.16
CA LYS A 99 -29.65 -2.47 -18.89
C LYS A 99 -29.96 -3.01 -17.48
N LYS A 100 -29.64 -2.25 -16.47
CA LYS A 100 -29.90 -2.60 -15.07
C LYS A 100 -31.38 -2.99 -14.86
N ASN A 101 -31.60 -4.20 -14.43
CA ASN A 101 -32.96 -4.70 -14.14
C ASN A 101 -33.61 -3.94 -12.96
N ASN A 102 -34.96 -3.80 -13.03
CA ASN A 102 -35.80 -3.16 -11.99
C ASN A 102 -35.51 -1.67 -11.73
N THR A 103 -35.06 -0.96 -12.77
CA THR A 103 -34.82 0.49 -12.72
C THR A 103 -35.59 1.18 -13.85
N ASP A 104 -35.61 2.52 -13.82
CA ASP A 104 -36.16 3.31 -14.94
C ASP A 104 -35.30 3.08 -16.18
N GLU A 105 -35.87 2.44 -17.20
CA GLU A 105 -35.18 2.11 -18.45
C GLU A 105 -34.63 3.36 -19.17
N ASN A 106 -35.24 4.55 -18.94
CA ASN A 106 -34.78 5.79 -19.54
C ASN A 106 -33.46 6.32 -18.90
N LYS A 107 -33.05 5.75 -17.79
CA LYS A 107 -31.82 6.12 -17.06
C LYS A 107 -30.73 5.05 -17.14
N THR A 108 -30.98 3.90 -17.75
CA THR A 108 -30.00 2.81 -17.85
C THR A 108 -29.03 2.99 -19.01
N SER A 109 -27.84 2.38 -18.89
CA SER A 109 -26.91 2.27 -20.02
C SER A 109 -27.36 1.20 -21.00
N ASP A 110 -27.46 1.54 -22.29
CA ASP A 110 -27.98 0.69 -23.35
C ASP A 110 -26.92 0.11 -24.27
N ALA A 111 -25.64 0.38 -24.01
CA ALA A 111 -24.55 -0.01 -24.88
C ALA A 111 -23.59 -1.00 -24.23
N LEU A 112 -23.16 -2.01 -24.98
CA LEU A 112 -22.16 -3.01 -24.57
C LEU A 112 -20.83 -2.79 -25.28
N SER A 113 -19.74 -3.10 -24.59
CA SER A 113 -18.39 -3.10 -25.16
C SER A 113 -18.25 -4.20 -26.23
N VAL A 114 -17.84 -3.82 -27.41
CA VAL A 114 -17.54 -4.75 -28.51
C VAL A 114 -16.30 -4.31 -29.28
N ASN A 115 -15.64 -5.25 -29.95
CA ASN A 115 -14.59 -4.92 -30.90
C ASN A 115 -15.20 -4.29 -32.15
N ASN A 116 -14.73 -3.11 -32.53
CA ASN A 116 -15.20 -2.43 -33.71
C ASN A 116 -14.86 -3.21 -35.00
N LYS A 117 -15.88 -3.73 -35.67
CA LYS A 117 -15.73 -4.44 -36.95
C LYS A 117 -15.94 -3.55 -38.17
N LEU A 118 -16.37 -2.30 -37.98
CA LEU A 118 -16.65 -1.33 -39.04
C LEU A 118 -15.44 -0.45 -39.39
N GLN A 119 -14.38 -0.50 -38.61
CA GLN A 119 -13.15 0.24 -38.83
C GLN A 119 -11.95 -0.71 -38.73
N GLU A 120 -10.88 -0.41 -39.47
CA GLU A 120 -9.68 -1.27 -39.53
C GLU A 120 -8.86 -1.32 -38.24
N ASP A 121 -9.11 -0.42 -37.29
CA ASP A 121 -8.21 -0.21 -36.13
C ASP A 121 -8.53 -1.05 -34.92
N SER A 122 -9.37 -2.02 -34.93
CA SER A 122 -9.68 -2.95 -33.80
C SER A 122 -9.97 -2.27 -32.46
N LYS A 123 -10.34 -0.97 -32.45
CA LYS A 123 -10.64 -0.23 -31.21
C LYS A 123 -11.90 -0.80 -30.54
N GLN A 124 -11.88 -0.88 -29.22
CA GLN A 124 -13.09 -1.15 -28.46
C GLN A 124 -14.05 0.04 -28.57
N VAL A 125 -15.31 -0.26 -28.76
CA VAL A 125 -16.42 0.70 -28.81
C VAL A 125 -17.58 0.15 -27.97
N ALA A 126 -18.53 0.99 -27.60
CA ALA A 126 -19.77 0.55 -27.01
C ALA A 126 -20.88 0.63 -28.10
N VAL A 127 -21.72 -0.38 -28.20
CA VAL A 127 -22.79 -0.41 -29.21
C VAL A 127 -24.11 -0.76 -28.54
N SER A 128 -25.16 0.03 -28.87
CA SER A 128 -26.53 -0.22 -28.42
C SER A 128 -27.14 -1.44 -29.11
N ASP A 129 -28.25 -1.92 -28.57
CA ASP A 129 -29.12 -2.85 -29.27
C ASP A 129 -29.67 -2.25 -30.57
N ALA A 130 -30.31 -3.08 -31.38
CA ALA A 130 -30.98 -2.64 -32.60
C ALA A 130 -32.20 -1.76 -32.27
N ILE A 131 -32.17 -0.54 -32.80
CA ILE A 131 -33.21 0.48 -32.67
C ILE A 131 -34.07 0.47 -33.94
N LYS A 132 -35.35 0.23 -33.82
CA LYS A 132 -36.28 0.29 -34.94
C LYS A 132 -37.01 1.63 -34.98
N ILE A 133 -36.71 2.44 -35.97
CA ILE A 133 -37.46 3.65 -36.30
C ILE A 133 -38.58 3.28 -37.26
N ASN A 134 -39.81 3.35 -36.78
CA ASN A 134 -41.02 3.07 -37.53
C ASN A 134 -42.07 4.15 -37.24
N PHE A 135 -41.95 5.28 -37.91
CA PHE A 135 -42.78 6.48 -37.77
C PHE A 135 -42.80 7.06 -36.34
N GLN A 136 -41.80 6.76 -35.55
CA GLN A 136 -41.62 7.26 -34.18
C GLN A 136 -40.14 7.47 -33.85
N SER A 137 -39.82 8.57 -33.17
CA SER A 137 -38.50 8.83 -32.61
C SER A 137 -38.19 7.89 -31.45
N LYS A 138 -36.93 7.68 -31.17
CA LYS A 138 -36.46 6.90 -30.03
C LYS A 138 -35.62 7.80 -29.13
N SER A 139 -35.96 7.85 -27.83
CA SER A 139 -35.19 8.56 -26.78
C SER A 139 -34.43 7.59 -25.91
N ASP A 140 -33.51 8.16 -25.15
CA ASP A 140 -32.85 7.52 -24.03
C ASP A 140 -31.96 6.30 -24.41
N GLU A 141 -31.33 6.36 -25.58
CA GLU A 141 -30.27 5.43 -25.97
C GLU A 141 -28.96 5.87 -25.33
N ASN A 142 -28.71 5.42 -24.13
CA ASN A 142 -27.73 5.99 -23.22
C ASN A 142 -26.43 5.19 -23.13
N LEU A 143 -25.34 5.86 -22.69
CA LEU A 143 -24.04 5.26 -22.40
C LEU A 143 -23.54 5.69 -21.03
N GLY A 144 -23.55 4.80 -20.06
CA GLY A 144 -22.79 4.95 -18.82
C GLY A 144 -21.37 4.46 -18.98
N LEU A 145 -20.40 5.22 -18.50
CA LEU A 145 -18.98 4.89 -18.53
C LEU A 145 -18.41 4.91 -17.12
N VAL A 146 -17.69 3.85 -16.74
CA VAL A 146 -16.95 3.78 -15.48
C VAL A 146 -15.54 4.30 -15.72
N ASN A 147 -15.11 5.25 -14.90
CA ASN A 147 -13.75 5.74 -14.93
C ASN A 147 -12.80 4.67 -14.35
N ASN A 148 -11.84 4.23 -15.16
CA ASN A 148 -10.83 3.22 -14.79
C ASN A 148 -9.62 3.82 -14.07
N ASN A 149 -9.55 5.15 -13.97
CA ASN A 149 -8.47 5.79 -13.24
C ASN A 149 -8.58 5.44 -11.76
N THR A 150 -7.46 5.01 -11.21
CA THR A 150 -7.30 4.75 -9.79
C THR A 150 -6.19 5.62 -9.25
N PHE A 151 -6.45 6.29 -8.16
CA PHE A 151 -5.44 7.00 -7.40
C PHE A 151 -5.21 6.25 -6.09
N ASN A 152 -3.96 5.91 -5.81
CA ASN A 152 -3.59 5.17 -4.60
C ASN A 152 -2.13 5.50 -4.21
N MET A 153 -1.94 6.11 -3.05
CA MET A 153 -0.64 6.42 -2.46
C MET A 153 -0.43 5.61 -1.20
N SER A 154 0.46 4.63 -1.26
CA SER A 154 0.79 3.78 -0.11
C SER A 154 2.01 4.29 0.65
N LEU A 155 2.07 4.00 1.96
CA LEU A 155 3.16 4.33 2.85
C LEU A 155 3.71 3.07 3.52
N LYS A 156 5.01 2.85 3.37
CA LYS A 156 5.75 1.82 4.11
C LYS A 156 6.85 2.46 4.93
N GLY A 157 7.27 1.79 5.98
CA GLY A 157 8.33 2.29 6.83
C GLY A 157 9.18 1.17 7.42
N GLU A 158 10.40 1.54 7.78
CA GLU A 158 11.32 0.68 8.51
C GLU A 158 12.11 1.48 9.53
N VAL A 159 12.50 0.83 10.62
CA VAL A 159 13.45 1.38 11.58
C VAL A 159 14.85 0.99 11.10
N VAL A 160 15.68 1.98 10.77
CA VAL A 160 17.01 1.76 10.18
C VAL A 160 18.05 1.47 11.27
N LYS A 161 18.10 2.31 12.30
CA LYS A 161 19.07 2.22 13.38
C LYS A 161 18.65 3.00 14.61
N LEU A 162 19.32 2.74 15.71
CA LEU A 162 19.27 3.49 16.95
C LEU A 162 20.69 3.99 17.28
N GLU A 163 20.82 5.25 17.66
CA GLU A 163 22.07 5.86 18.11
C GLU A 163 21.95 6.35 19.55
N ILE A 164 22.93 6.01 20.37
CA ILE A 164 23.05 6.50 21.75
C ILE A 164 24.08 7.63 21.77
N LEU A 165 23.66 8.77 22.27
CA LEU A 165 24.48 9.99 22.33
C LEU A 165 24.95 10.22 23.78
N ASN A 166 26.19 9.86 24.10
CA ASN A 166 26.84 10.09 25.37
C ASN A 166 27.86 11.22 25.24
N ASN A 167 27.55 12.42 25.69
CA ASN A 167 28.43 13.61 25.72
C ASN A 167 29.26 13.87 24.45
N ASN A 168 30.25 13.07 24.12
CA ASN A 168 31.07 13.17 22.90
C ASN A 168 31.19 11.84 22.15
N ASP A 169 30.58 10.77 22.65
CA ASP A 169 30.61 9.45 22.03
C ASP A 169 29.24 9.12 21.42
N LYS A 170 29.29 8.66 20.18
CA LYS A 170 28.14 8.21 19.40
C LYS A 170 28.24 6.72 19.15
N LYS A 171 27.26 5.95 19.64
CA LYS A 171 27.19 4.51 19.44
C LYS A 171 25.98 4.17 18.59
N SER A 172 26.21 3.62 17.42
CA SER A 172 25.17 3.17 16.49
C SER A 172 24.88 1.68 16.67
N ILE A 173 23.60 1.33 16.67
CA ILE A 173 23.10 -0.05 16.70
C ILE A 173 22.14 -0.19 15.52
N GLU A 174 22.52 -0.97 14.52
CA GLU A 174 21.69 -1.22 13.33
C GLU A 174 20.60 -2.25 13.63
N THR A 175 19.49 -2.14 12.94
CA THR A 175 18.46 -3.18 12.95
C THR A 175 19.00 -4.43 12.28
N LYS A 176 18.74 -5.58 12.90
CA LYS A 176 18.87 -6.85 12.18
C LYS A 176 17.53 -7.12 11.52
N GLU A 177 17.55 -7.53 10.24
CA GLU A 177 16.36 -8.04 9.58
C GLU A 177 15.71 -9.13 10.46
N THR A 178 14.62 -8.80 11.10
CA THR A 178 13.82 -9.73 11.88
C THR A 178 12.44 -9.81 11.26
N LYS A 179 11.88 -11.01 11.19
CA LYS A 179 10.46 -11.22 10.80
C LYS A 179 9.48 -10.75 11.90
N GLU A 180 9.98 -10.09 12.94
CA GLU A 180 9.19 -9.60 14.05
C GLU A 180 8.62 -8.21 13.71
N THR A 181 7.39 -7.98 14.09
CA THR A 181 6.69 -6.68 13.94
C THR A 181 7.28 -5.58 14.83
N VAL A 182 8.06 -5.95 15.85
CA VAL A 182 8.65 -5.02 16.82
C VAL A 182 10.17 -5.01 16.70
N ASN A 183 10.74 -3.83 16.49
CA ASN A 183 12.19 -3.62 16.42
C ASN A 183 12.81 -3.60 17.83
N LYS A 184 13.59 -4.63 18.16
CA LYS A 184 14.22 -4.78 19.49
C LYS A 184 15.68 -4.40 19.47
N PHE A 185 16.04 -3.38 20.21
CA PHE A 185 17.42 -2.94 20.40
C PHE A 185 17.95 -3.37 21.76
N LYS A 186 19.16 -3.94 21.79
CA LYS A 186 19.86 -4.33 23.01
C LYS A 186 21.01 -3.36 23.30
N ILE A 187 20.97 -2.72 24.45
CA ILE A 187 21.98 -1.76 24.89
C ILE A 187 22.78 -2.30 26.09
N SER A 188 23.97 -1.76 26.32
CA SER A 188 24.77 -2.09 27.51
C SER A 188 23.99 -1.78 28.79
N PRO A 189 24.04 -2.64 29.83
CA PRO A 189 23.40 -2.37 31.11
C PRO A 189 24.01 -1.17 31.84
N PHE A 190 25.22 -0.72 31.44
CA PHE A 190 25.96 0.39 32.02
C PHE A 190 25.75 1.73 31.31
N GLU A 191 24.93 1.78 30.24
CA GLU A 191 24.62 3.04 29.55
C GLU A 191 23.93 4.03 30.49
N ASN A 192 24.30 5.31 30.34
CA ASN A 192 23.70 6.40 31.13
C ASN A 192 22.23 6.53 30.81
N LYS A 193 21.36 6.50 31.81
CA LYS A 193 19.89 6.58 31.63
C LYS A 193 19.45 7.92 31.04
N GLU A 194 20.18 9.00 31.29
CA GLU A 194 19.85 10.34 30.77
C GLU A 194 20.37 10.56 29.33
N ALA A 195 21.17 9.61 28.81
CA ALA A 195 21.66 9.72 27.43
C ALA A 195 20.51 9.79 26.42
N ASN A 196 20.67 10.67 25.45
CA ASN A 196 19.73 10.76 24.33
C ASN A 196 19.84 9.53 23.42
N VAL A 197 18.69 9.11 22.91
CA VAL A 197 18.56 8.03 21.93
C VAL A 197 17.90 8.62 20.69
N ASP A 198 18.62 8.59 19.59
CA ASP A 198 18.10 8.95 18.25
C ASP A 198 17.69 7.67 17.53
N ILE A 199 16.43 7.59 17.12
CA ILE A 199 15.86 6.50 16.34
C ILE A 199 15.66 7.00 14.92
N TYR A 200 16.21 6.28 13.95
CA TYR A 200 16.14 6.62 12.55
C TYR A 200 15.13 5.73 11.84
N TYR A 201 14.17 6.37 11.21
CA TYR A 201 13.14 5.72 10.38
C TYR A 201 13.35 6.11 8.92
N LYS A 202 13.06 5.16 8.04
CA LYS A 202 12.94 5.39 6.61
C LYS A 202 11.51 5.14 6.20
N LEU A 203 10.89 6.11 5.57
CA LEU A 203 9.54 6.03 5.03
C LEU A 203 9.63 5.97 3.51
N LYS A 204 8.86 5.10 2.90
CA LYS A 204 8.76 4.91 1.46
C LYS A 204 7.32 5.14 1.03
N VAL A 205 7.11 6.17 0.24
CA VAL A 205 5.85 6.46 -0.42
C VAL A 205 5.88 5.87 -1.82
N LYS A 206 4.80 5.22 -2.25
CA LYS A 206 4.67 4.65 -3.58
C LYS A 206 3.31 4.98 -4.18
N ASN A 207 3.29 5.31 -5.46
CA ASN A 207 2.05 5.40 -6.23
C ASN A 207 1.66 4.00 -6.73
N GLU A 208 0.67 3.39 -6.12
CA GLU A 208 0.11 2.09 -6.51
C GLU A 208 -1.12 2.21 -7.44
N GLY A 209 -1.56 3.44 -7.70
CA GLY A 209 -2.61 3.76 -8.68
C GLY A 209 -2.12 3.71 -10.13
N ASN A 210 -2.99 4.10 -11.05
CA ASN A 210 -2.69 4.17 -12.49
C ASN A 210 -2.64 5.59 -13.05
N ILE A 211 -2.76 6.62 -12.20
CA ILE A 211 -2.61 8.03 -12.55
C ILE A 211 -1.51 8.69 -11.74
N PRO A 212 -0.81 9.72 -12.30
CA PRO A 212 0.15 10.50 -11.54
C PRO A 212 -0.49 11.27 -10.37
N GLY A 213 0.27 11.47 -9.32
CA GLY A 213 -0.16 12.29 -8.19
C GLY A 213 0.95 12.61 -7.21
N LYS A 214 0.61 13.29 -6.14
CA LYS A 214 1.55 13.81 -5.13
C LYS A 214 1.08 13.49 -3.73
N VAL A 215 2.03 13.22 -2.84
CA VAL A 215 1.81 13.29 -1.41
C VAL A 215 2.17 14.69 -0.94
N VAL A 216 1.17 15.44 -0.53
CA VAL A 216 1.32 16.84 -0.12
C VAL A 216 1.80 16.93 1.32
N LYS A 217 1.28 16.05 2.20
CA LYS A 217 1.58 16.12 3.63
C LYS A 217 1.60 14.72 4.27
N ILE A 218 2.62 14.46 5.09
CA ILE A 218 2.72 13.25 5.92
C ILE A 218 2.70 13.67 7.39
N GLY A 219 1.93 12.98 8.21
CA GLY A 219 1.86 13.12 9.66
C GLY A 219 2.70 12.07 10.38
N ALA A 220 3.27 12.43 11.52
CA ALA A 220 3.91 11.56 12.48
C ALA A 220 3.21 11.68 13.83
N TYR A 221 2.65 10.59 14.31
CA TYR A 221 2.05 10.45 15.63
C TYR A 221 3.08 9.81 16.55
N LEU A 222 3.56 10.58 17.52
CA LEU A 222 4.67 10.22 18.38
C LEU A 222 4.16 9.58 19.67
N SER A 223 4.90 8.60 20.20
CA SER A 223 4.72 8.12 21.55
C SER A 223 5.02 9.20 22.58
N GLU A 224 4.55 9.00 23.80
CA GLU A 224 4.88 9.87 24.92
C GLU A 224 6.41 9.97 25.12
N ASN A 225 6.90 11.20 25.26
CA ASN A 225 8.33 11.53 25.43
C ASN A 225 9.23 11.35 24.19
N GLU A 226 8.65 11.20 23.03
CA GLU A 226 9.35 11.29 21.76
C GLU A 226 9.29 12.71 21.20
N ASN A 227 10.36 13.12 20.51
CA ASN A 227 10.43 14.40 19.82
C ASN A 227 11.11 14.22 18.45
N ILE A 228 10.57 14.86 17.42
CA ILE A 228 11.25 14.96 16.13
C ILE A 228 12.39 15.96 16.22
N VAL A 229 13.58 15.56 15.75
CA VAL A 229 14.81 16.36 15.84
C VAL A 229 15.15 17.05 14.52
N ASP A 230 14.43 16.77 13.46
CA ASP A 230 14.64 17.33 12.13
C ASP A 230 13.77 18.59 11.89
N GLY A 231 14.03 19.62 12.66
CA GLY A 231 13.20 20.83 12.77
C GLY A 231 13.06 21.69 11.52
N GLN A 232 13.79 21.41 10.43
CA GLN A 232 13.63 22.13 9.15
C GLN A 232 12.71 21.40 8.17
N ARG A 233 12.60 20.09 8.27
CA ARG A 233 11.80 19.24 7.37
C ARG A 233 10.48 18.80 7.99
N TRP A 234 10.43 18.72 9.32
CA TRP A 234 9.25 18.38 10.11
C TRP A 234 8.81 19.54 10.99
N ILE A 235 7.53 19.83 10.99
CA ILE A 235 6.92 20.91 11.77
C ILE A 235 6.10 20.27 12.89
N LYS A 236 6.43 20.58 14.13
CA LYS A 236 5.65 20.16 15.31
C LYS A 236 4.35 20.96 15.37
N GLU A 237 3.23 20.31 15.15
CA GLU A 237 1.89 20.90 15.17
C GLU A 237 1.31 20.92 16.61
N ARG A 238 1.60 19.87 17.37
CA ARG A 238 1.20 19.70 18.78
C ARG A 238 2.14 18.72 19.48
N GLU A 239 1.94 18.44 20.77
CA GLU A 239 2.88 17.70 21.61
C GLU A 239 3.34 16.37 20.99
N ASN A 240 2.40 15.53 20.55
CA ASN A 240 2.69 14.21 20.01
C ASN A 240 2.37 14.08 18.52
N PHE A 241 2.43 15.20 17.78
CA PHE A 241 2.13 15.19 16.37
C PHE A 241 2.95 16.22 15.60
N ALA A 242 3.59 15.77 14.54
CA ALA A 242 4.33 16.60 13.63
C ALA A 242 4.02 16.26 12.17
N THR A 243 4.28 17.18 11.26
CA THR A 243 4.00 17.01 9.84
C THR A 243 5.18 17.40 8.97
N THR A 244 5.24 16.84 7.75
CA THR A 244 6.20 17.25 6.73
C THR A 244 5.52 17.43 5.37
N ARG A 245 6.06 18.37 4.57
CA ARG A 245 5.69 18.64 3.17
C ARG A 245 6.85 18.38 2.20
N GLN A 246 7.80 17.54 2.58
CA GLN A 246 9.00 17.30 1.75
C GLN A 246 8.69 16.79 0.35
N LEU A 247 7.54 16.15 0.15
CA LEU A 247 7.12 15.55 -1.13
C LEU A 247 6.09 16.38 -1.90
N GLU A 248 5.62 17.52 -1.38
CA GLU A 248 4.51 18.29 -1.95
C GLU A 248 4.73 18.74 -3.42
N ASN A 249 5.98 18.93 -3.82
CA ASN A 249 6.35 19.34 -5.18
C ASN A 249 6.84 18.17 -6.06
N ILE A 250 6.77 16.94 -5.56
CA ILE A 250 7.23 15.74 -6.27
C ILE A 250 6.00 14.99 -6.78
N GLU A 251 5.84 14.94 -8.11
CA GLU A 251 4.85 14.10 -8.75
C GLU A 251 5.41 12.68 -8.91
N LEU A 252 4.62 11.70 -8.48
CA LEU A 252 4.93 10.28 -8.62
C LEU A 252 4.05 9.70 -9.73
N ASN A 253 4.68 9.17 -10.78
CA ASN A 253 4.01 8.38 -11.80
C ASN A 253 3.57 7.01 -11.26
N PRO A 254 2.65 6.32 -11.93
CA PRO A 254 2.27 4.95 -11.56
C PRO A 254 3.49 4.04 -11.37
N GLY A 255 3.56 3.39 -10.21
CA GLY A 255 4.66 2.51 -9.82
C GLY A 255 5.89 3.20 -9.25
N GLU A 256 6.01 4.53 -9.36
CA GLU A 256 7.14 5.26 -8.78
C GLU A 256 7.06 5.32 -7.25
N GLU A 257 8.25 5.34 -6.64
CA GLU A 257 8.41 5.43 -5.19
C GLU A 257 9.41 6.52 -4.79
N LYS A 258 9.24 7.05 -3.59
CA LYS A 258 10.15 8.05 -3.00
C LYS A 258 10.37 7.77 -1.53
N GLU A 259 11.63 7.89 -1.10
CA GLU A 259 12.02 7.70 0.30
C GLU A 259 12.25 9.04 0.99
N ILE A 260 11.88 9.12 2.27
CA ILE A 260 12.25 10.18 3.19
C ILE A 260 12.75 9.58 4.50
N GLU A 261 13.67 10.25 5.16
CA GLU A 261 14.19 9.87 6.45
C GLU A 261 13.61 10.77 7.53
N VAL A 262 13.37 10.20 8.71
CA VAL A 262 12.96 10.93 9.89
C VAL A 262 13.75 10.46 11.10
N LYS A 263 14.13 11.41 11.97
CA LYS A 263 14.85 11.14 13.19
C LYS A 263 14.02 11.56 14.39
N ILE A 264 13.78 10.61 15.28
CA ILE A 264 13.02 10.81 16.51
C ILE A 264 13.96 10.60 17.69
N GLN A 265 13.89 11.49 18.67
CA GLN A 265 14.75 11.47 19.85
C GLN A 265 13.93 11.23 21.12
N THR A 266 14.48 10.43 22.02
CA THR A 266 14.03 10.22 23.39
C THR A 266 15.25 10.06 24.31
N THR A 267 15.07 9.61 25.56
CA THR A 267 16.17 9.23 26.46
C THR A 267 16.13 7.74 26.79
N ILE A 268 17.26 7.16 27.19
CA ILE A 268 17.31 5.74 27.59
C ILE A 268 16.31 5.45 28.72
N GLU A 269 16.18 6.30 29.70
CA GLU A 269 15.25 6.12 30.82
C GLU A 269 13.79 6.00 30.34
N LYS A 270 13.41 6.80 29.37
CA LYS A 270 12.04 6.85 28.82
C LYS A 270 11.76 5.71 27.88
N ALA A 271 12.77 5.27 27.11
CA ALA A 271 12.66 4.19 26.12
C ALA A 271 12.77 2.78 26.72
N LEU A 272 13.43 2.65 27.88
CA LEU A 272 13.82 1.35 28.44
C LEU A 272 12.63 0.49 28.83
N ASN A 273 12.56 -0.73 28.26
CA ASN A 273 11.51 -1.73 28.50
C ASN A 273 10.09 -1.24 28.21
N LYS A 274 9.94 -0.22 27.37
CA LYS A 274 8.64 0.26 26.88
C LYS A 274 8.55 0.04 25.39
N VAL A 275 7.35 -0.16 24.90
CA VAL A 275 7.05 -0.10 23.46
C VAL A 275 6.89 1.37 23.12
N MET A 276 7.63 1.81 22.13
CA MET A 276 7.46 3.11 21.48
C MET A 276 6.80 2.85 20.13
N ASP A 277 5.53 3.19 20.03
CA ASP A 277 4.66 2.95 18.88
C ASP A 277 4.52 4.26 18.08
N THR A 278 5.45 4.51 17.20
CA THR A 278 5.41 5.66 16.30
C THR A 278 4.65 5.31 15.03
N LYS A 279 3.61 6.08 14.73
CA LYS A 279 2.82 5.93 13.52
C LYS A 279 3.08 7.06 12.54
N PHE A 280 3.17 6.72 11.27
CA PHE A 280 3.20 7.68 10.16
C PHE A 280 1.99 7.45 9.25
N GLU A 281 1.46 8.54 8.67
CA GLU A 281 0.26 8.52 7.84
C GLU A 281 0.33 9.59 6.75
N ILE A 282 -0.10 9.26 5.54
CA ILE A 282 -0.34 10.25 4.50
C ILE A 282 -1.63 10.99 4.85
N ILE A 283 -1.55 12.29 5.11
CA ILE A 283 -2.68 13.09 5.58
C ILE A 283 -3.19 14.10 4.54
N GLU A 284 -2.52 14.22 3.41
CA GLU A 284 -2.96 15.05 2.30
C GLU A 284 -2.30 14.59 1.01
N THR A 285 -3.11 14.35 -0.03
CA THR A 285 -2.65 14.00 -1.38
C THR A 285 -3.24 14.95 -2.43
N SER A 286 -2.73 14.91 -3.66
CA SER A 286 -3.33 15.60 -4.79
C SER A 286 -3.02 14.92 -6.12
N ASN A 287 -3.94 15.05 -7.06
CA ASN A 287 -3.76 14.68 -8.47
C ASN A 287 -4.52 15.65 -9.38
N ASN A 288 -4.22 15.62 -10.68
CA ASN A 288 -4.72 16.61 -11.64
C ASN A 288 -6.22 16.50 -11.96
N ILE A 289 -6.87 15.40 -11.57
CA ILE A 289 -8.27 15.14 -11.90
C ILE A 289 -9.18 15.01 -10.68
N GLY A 290 -8.64 15.23 -9.47
CA GLY A 290 -9.41 15.29 -8.23
C GLY A 290 -10.01 13.96 -7.78
N ILE A 291 -9.44 12.82 -8.21
CA ILE A 291 -9.88 11.49 -7.75
C ILE A 291 -9.32 11.26 -6.35
N LYS A 292 -10.16 10.78 -5.43
CA LYS A 292 -9.74 10.39 -4.08
C LYS A 292 -8.96 9.08 -4.11
N ASP A 293 -8.16 8.86 -3.08
CA ASP A 293 -7.50 7.57 -2.84
C ASP A 293 -8.56 6.46 -2.70
N VAL A 294 -8.32 5.32 -3.36
CA VAL A 294 -9.34 4.28 -3.51
C VAL A 294 -9.54 3.42 -2.27
N ASN A 295 -8.55 3.35 -1.39
CA ASN A 295 -8.54 2.45 -0.23
C ASN A 295 -8.10 3.14 1.07
N SER A 296 -7.94 4.46 1.06
CA SER A 296 -7.51 5.26 2.20
C SER A 296 -8.36 6.51 2.37
N VAL A 297 -8.51 6.95 3.60
CA VAL A 297 -9.15 8.21 3.97
C VAL A 297 -8.12 9.09 4.67
N GLU A 298 -7.72 10.15 4.01
CA GLU A 298 -6.67 11.06 4.46
C GLU A 298 -6.87 11.57 5.89
N GLY A 299 -5.85 11.38 6.73
CA GLY A 299 -5.81 11.92 8.08
C GLY A 299 -6.84 11.36 9.06
N ASN A 300 -7.38 10.17 8.83
CA ASN A 300 -8.38 9.54 9.70
C ASN A 300 -7.78 8.73 10.85
N ASN A 301 -6.44 8.61 10.89
CA ASN A 301 -5.69 7.84 11.88
C ASN A 301 -6.07 6.34 11.93
N SER A 302 -6.60 5.78 10.85
CA SER A 302 -6.89 4.36 10.71
C SER A 302 -5.59 3.53 10.69
N THR A 303 -5.65 2.26 11.09
CA THR A 303 -4.51 1.32 11.05
C THR A 303 -4.67 0.22 10.01
N ASN A 304 -5.79 0.22 9.29
CA ASN A 304 -6.15 -0.83 8.33
C ASN A 304 -6.03 -0.38 6.87
N GLU A 305 -5.44 0.79 6.64
CA GLU A 305 -5.26 1.42 5.33
C GLU A 305 -3.78 1.34 4.91
N ASP A 306 -3.48 1.42 3.62
CA ASP A 306 -2.12 1.31 3.11
C ASP A 306 -1.36 2.65 3.06
N ASP A 307 -2.02 3.74 3.41
CA ASP A 307 -1.46 5.08 3.53
C ASP A 307 -0.79 5.36 4.90
N ASN A 308 -0.73 4.36 5.77
CA ASN A 308 -0.12 4.48 7.09
C ASN A 308 0.78 3.30 7.45
N VAL A 309 1.69 3.53 8.41
CA VAL A 309 2.56 2.51 8.98
C VAL A 309 2.84 2.79 10.44
N MET A 310 2.72 1.76 11.28
CA MET A 310 3.12 1.78 12.69
C MET A 310 4.46 1.04 12.85
N LEU A 311 5.40 1.66 13.53
CA LEU A 311 6.76 1.15 13.72
C LEU A 311 7.09 1.09 15.21
N ASP A 312 6.98 -0.10 15.76
CA ASP A 312 7.22 -0.36 17.17
C ASP A 312 8.71 -0.53 17.44
N VAL A 313 9.20 0.13 18.48
CA VAL A 313 10.58 0.03 18.95
C VAL A 313 10.61 -0.30 20.44
N ILE A 314 11.45 -1.26 20.85
CA ILE A 314 11.74 -1.58 22.24
C ILE A 314 13.25 -1.51 22.49
N VAL A 315 13.65 -0.82 23.55
CA VAL A 315 15.04 -0.78 24.01
C VAL A 315 15.17 -1.60 25.28
N ASN A 316 16.02 -2.63 25.26
CA ASN A 316 16.27 -3.51 26.40
C ASN A 316 17.74 -3.49 26.81
N LYS A 317 18.04 -3.72 28.10
CA LYS A 317 19.41 -3.95 28.57
C LYS A 317 19.88 -5.36 28.25
N ASP A 318 21.07 -5.49 27.67
CA ASP A 318 21.72 -6.78 27.40
C ASP A 318 22.66 -7.16 28.53
N PHE A 319 22.21 -8.07 29.39
CA PHE A 319 23.03 -8.60 30.51
C PHE A 319 23.96 -9.74 30.10
N THR A 320 23.92 -10.21 28.86
CA THR A 320 24.76 -11.32 28.38
C THR A 320 26.27 -10.97 28.50
N ILE A 321 26.63 -9.71 28.32
CA ILE A 321 28.00 -9.20 28.48
C ILE A 321 28.50 -9.43 29.90
N ILE A 322 27.64 -9.22 30.90
CA ILE A 322 27.99 -9.46 32.32
C ILE A 322 28.23 -10.93 32.58
N PHE A 323 27.33 -11.79 32.09
CA PHE A 323 27.47 -13.24 32.26
C PHE A 323 28.73 -13.76 31.59
N VAL A 324 29.02 -13.35 30.34
CA VAL A 324 30.25 -13.70 29.63
C VAL A 324 31.48 -13.25 30.41
N GLY A 325 31.50 -12.04 30.97
CA GLY A 325 32.58 -11.52 31.82
C GLY A 325 32.75 -12.35 33.09
N ILE A 326 31.67 -12.72 33.77
CA ILE A 326 31.70 -13.56 34.97
C ILE A 326 32.25 -14.97 34.64
N PHE A 327 31.76 -15.60 33.58
CA PHE A 327 32.26 -16.92 33.14
C PHE A 327 33.74 -16.86 32.74
N ALA A 328 34.20 -15.82 32.05
CA ALA A 328 35.60 -15.62 31.72
C ALA A 328 36.48 -15.46 32.96
N ALA A 329 36.01 -14.68 33.96
CA ALA A 329 36.70 -14.50 35.23
C ALA A 329 36.80 -15.82 36.02
N ILE A 330 35.71 -16.59 36.10
CA ILE A 330 35.70 -17.91 36.77
C ILE A 330 36.66 -18.87 36.05
N ALA A 331 36.66 -18.89 34.73
CA ALA A 331 37.59 -19.70 33.94
C ALA A 331 39.05 -19.30 34.16
N ALA A 332 39.37 -18.00 34.22
CA ALA A 332 40.70 -17.49 34.50
C ALA A 332 41.17 -17.87 35.91
N VAL A 333 40.30 -17.76 36.92
CA VAL A 333 40.56 -18.22 38.28
C VAL A 333 40.79 -19.72 38.31
N GLY A 334 39.97 -20.52 37.64
CA GLY A 334 40.11 -21.97 37.52
C GLY A 334 41.45 -22.37 36.90
N ILE A 335 41.92 -21.66 35.85
CA ILE A 335 43.26 -21.87 35.24
C ILE A 335 44.39 -21.50 36.20
N ALA A 336 44.28 -20.33 36.87
CA ALA A 336 45.31 -19.87 37.79
C ALA A 336 45.49 -20.80 39.02
N PHE A 337 44.41 -21.47 39.47
CA PHE A 337 44.44 -22.41 40.56
C PHE A 337 44.69 -23.88 40.13
N ARG A 338 44.64 -24.18 38.84
CA ARG A 338 44.81 -25.55 38.30
C ARG A 338 46.10 -26.19 38.77
N ASP A 339 47.18 -25.47 38.76
CA ASP A 339 48.49 -26.01 39.13
C ASP A 339 48.61 -26.20 40.64
N LYS A 340 48.06 -25.30 41.45
CA LYS A 340 47.98 -25.52 42.89
C LYS A 340 47.11 -26.71 43.28
N ILE A 341 46.02 -26.94 42.59
CA ILE A 341 45.17 -28.13 42.78
C ILE A 341 45.91 -29.40 42.36
N LYS A 342 46.69 -29.35 41.29
CA LYS A 342 47.53 -30.49 40.88
C LYS A 342 48.62 -30.82 41.90
N GLU A 343 49.33 -29.80 42.42
CA GLU A 343 50.29 -29.95 43.49
C GLU A 343 49.68 -30.56 44.75
N PHE A 344 48.50 -30.05 45.15
CA PHE A 344 47.78 -30.59 46.30
C PHE A 344 47.37 -32.07 46.10
N ILE A 345 46.86 -32.42 44.93
CA ILE A 345 46.52 -33.84 44.59
C ILE A 345 47.78 -34.71 44.56
N GLN A 346 48.93 -34.22 44.07
CA GLN A 346 50.20 -34.97 44.08
C GLN A 346 50.70 -35.15 45.52
N LYS A 347 50.54 -34.14 46.38
CA LYS A 347 50.91 -34.25 47.78
C LYS A 347 50.05 -35.27 48.52
N LEU A 348 48.76 -35.28 48.30
CA LEU A 348 47.85 -36.28 48.87
C LEU A 348 48.17 -37.70 48.39
N LYS A 349 48.58 -37.87 47.12
CA LYS A 349 48.99 -39.17 46.57
C LYS A 349 50.30 -39.64 47.21
N LYS A 350 51.26 -38.73 47.46
CA LYS A 350 52.56 -39.04 48.09
C LYS A 350 52.40 -39.42 49.58
N ASP A 351 51.49 -38.71 50.29
CA ASP A 351 51.17 -39.02 51.68
C ASP A 351 50.45 -40.39 51.83
N LYS A 352 49.62 -40.75 50.87
CA LYS A 352 48.95 -42.04 50.82
C LYS A 352 49.90 -43.23 50.54
N ASN A 353 50.88 -42.99 49.65
CA ASN A 353 51.92 -43.99 49.35
C ASN A 353 52.92 -44.16 50.52
N ASN A 354 53.25 -43.07 51.24
CA ASN A 354 54.10 -43.15 52.43
C ASN A 354 53.40 -43.89 53.61
N LYS A 355 52.09 -43.71 53.77
CA LYS A 355 51.35 -44.49 54.74
C LYS A 355 51.33 -45.99 54.43
N ASN A 356 51.13 -46.33 53.14
CA ASN A 356 51.12 -47.77 52.70
C ASN A 356 52.50 -48.43 52.75
N THR A 357 53.62 -47.68 52.62
CA THR A 357 54.97 -48.21 52.83
C THR A 357 55.30 -48.38 54.32
N ASN A 358 54.91 -47.47 55.20
CA ASN A 358 55.08 -47.59 56.65
C ASN A 358 54.23 -48.72 57.29
N ASP A 359 53.02 -48.93 56.74
CA ASP A 359 52.19 -50.07 57.20
C ASP A 359 52.74 -51.43 56.68
N LYS A 360 53.41 -51.49 55.52
CA LYS A 360 54.11 -52.68 55.03
C LYS A 360 55.39 -52.96 55.79
N GLU A 361 56.20 -51.96 56.13
CA GLU A 361 57.40 -52.14 56.98
C GLU A 361 57.01 -52.63 58.39
N LYS A 362 55.96 -52.15 58.99
CA LYS A 362 55.45 -52.62 60.29
C LYS A 362 54.96 -54.10 60.19
N ASP A 363 54.26 -54.49 59.15
CA ASP A 363 53.83 -55.90 58.93
C ASP A 363 55.01 -56.83 58.65
N ASP A 364 56.11 -56.38 58.01
CA ASP A 364 57.32 -57.17 57.77
C ASP A 364 58.21 -57.25 59.06
N GLU A 365 58.23 -56.27 59.96
CA GLU A 365 58.88 -56.38 61.28
C GLU A 365 58.12 -57.29 62.20
N VAL A 366 56.79 -57.28 62.22
CA VAL A 366 55.97 -58.20 63.01
C VAL A 366 56.16 -59.66 62.53
N ARG A 367 56.31 -59.92 61.23
CA ARG A 367 56.57 -61.24 60.64
C ARG A 367 57.99 -61.74 60.94
N LYS A 368 59.02 -60.90 61.08
CA LYS A 368 60.38 -61.25 61.49
C LYS A 368 60.52 -61.51 63.01
N GLY A 369 59.69 -60.91 63.84
CA GLY A 369 59.65 -61.22 65.29
C GLY A 369 58.99 -62.59 65.59
N GLU A 370 58.01 -62.99 64.87
CA GLU A 370 57.36 -64.31 65.07
C GLU A 370 58.14 -65.49 64.50
N ALA A 371 59.18 -65.29 63.62
CA ALA A 371 60.02 -66.36 63.12
C ALA A 371 61.19 -66.72 64.06
N ASN A 372 61.57 -65.90 65.05
CA ASN A 372 62.67 -66.15 66.00
C ASN A 372 62.24 -66.85 67.32
N ASP A 373 60.92 -66.95 67.55
CA ASP A 373 60.38 -67.62 68.77
C ASP A 373 60.02 -69.06 68.61
N LYS A 374 60.47 -69.73 67.53
CA LYS A 374 60.22 -71.13 67.24
C LYS A 374 61.53 -71.98 67.04
N GLN A 375 62.66 -71.51 67.70
CA GLN A 375 63.84 -72.33 67.84
C GLN A 375 64.46 -72.12 69.20
N GLU A 376 63.84 -72.62 70.27
CA GLU A 376 64.38 -73.20 71.47
C GLU A 376 63.47 -74.29 72.06
#